data_47a5f183876845e3961fdd5f2b8534c5
#
_entry.id   47a5f183876845e3961fdd5f2b8534c5
#
_cell.length_a   1.000
_cell.length_b   1.000
_cell.length_c   1.000
_cell.angle_alpha   90.00
_cell.angle_beta   90.00
_cell.angle_gamma   90.00
#
_symmetry.space_group_name_H-M   'P 1'
#
loop_
_entity.id
_entity.type
_entity.pdbx_description
1 polymer ?
#
loop_
_entity_poly.entity_id
_entity_poly.type
_entity_poly.pdbx_seq_one_letter_code
_entity_poly.pdbx_strand_id
1 'polypeptide(L)'
;TKNGNINKWGFDKYIGYQENYNAALEPYVGKTEYYSPNEDEAVRGKVKYIGRMLLTYYASYENESLKGKLKSIGSINLDYYLSFDDNAFAGNIKSIGSNQVTWYASYENEAVRGKLKTVGLTAITYYGAFEDKAYRGKTKSIGANTLTYYSSFEQYSGAVKSGSHVINANGIK
;
A
#
# COMPACT_ATOMS: atom_id res chain seq x y z
N THR A 1 -3.23 3.44 -1.66
CA THR A 1 -3.05 2.40 -2.70
C THR A 1 -1.61 2.37 -3.19
N LYS A 2 -1.19 1.29 -3.87
CA LYS A 2 0.16 1.11 -4.43
C LYS A 2 0.60 2.24 -5.38
N ASN A 3 -0.34 2.93 -6.00
CA ASN A 3 -0.10 4.04 -6.94
C ASN A 3 -0.12 5.42 -6.25
N GLY A 4 -0.15 5.47 -4.92
CA GLY A 4 -0.16 6.72 -4.16
C GLY A 4 -1.53 7.42 -4.07
N ASN A 5 -2.62 6.79 -4.45
CA ASN A 5 -3.95 7.35 -4.21
C ASN A 5 -4.40 7.08 -2.77
N ILE A 6 -4.96 8.07 -2.11
CA ILE A 6 -5.60 7.91 -0.81
C ILE A 6 -6.96 7.24 -1.04
N ASN A 7 -7.19 6.12 -0.36
CA ASN A 7 -8.47 5.41 -0.44
C ASN A 7 -9.36 5.73 0.77
N LYS A 8 -8.76 5.71 1.96
CA LYS A 8 -9.46 6.00 3.23
C LYS A 8 -8.51 6.68 4.19
N TRP A 9 -9.05 7.44 5.13
CA TRP A 9 -8.36 7.96 6.30
C TRP A 9 -9.29 7.91 7.50
N GLY A 10 -8.70 7.86 8.69
CA GLY A 10 -9.44 7.76 9.95
C GLY A 10 -8.50 7.44 11.10
N PHE A 11 -9.07 7.10 12.23
CA PHE A 11 -8.34 6.66 13.40
C PHE A 11 -8.31 5.13 13.48
N ASP A 12 -7.18 4.58 13.94
CA ASP A 12 -7.14 3.17 14.30
C ASP A 12 -8.03 2.92 15.52
N LYS A 13 -8.87 1.91 15.42
CA LYS A 13 -9.67 1.46 16.55
C LYS A 13 -8.77 0.69 17.51
N TYR A 14 -8.45 1.31 18.64
CA TYR A 14 -7.72 0.66 19.72
C TYR A 14 -8.68 -0.20 20.53
N ILE A 15 -8.49 -1.51 20.52
CA ILE A 15 -9.25 -2.46 21.35
C ILE A 15 -8.29 -3.10 22.37
N GLY A 16 -8.14 -2.46 23.53
CA GLY A 16 -7.28 -2.96 24.61
C GLY A 16 -5.81 -3.00 24.24
N TYR A 17 -5.07 -4.02 24.71
CA TYR A 17 -3.63 -4.17 24.48
C TYR A 17 -3.26 -4.75 23.11
N GLN A 18 -4.24 -4.99 22.23
CA GLN A 18 -4.00 -5.53 20.89
C GLN A 18 -4.44 -4.51 19.84
N GLU A 19 -3.49 -4.12 18.96
CA GLU A 19 -3.83 -3.38 17.77
C GLU A 19 -4.70 -4.29 16.87
N ASN A 20 -5.93 -3.87 16.62
CA ASN A 20 -6.80 -4.60 15.72
C ASN A 20 -6.54 -4.17 14.27
N TYR A 21 -5.52 -4.72 13.68
CA TYR A 21 -5.09 -4.41 12.32
C TYR A 21 -6.15 -4.71 11.23
N ASN A 22 -7.14 -5.53 11.53
CA ASN A 22 -8.21 -5.90 10.61
C ASN A 22 -9.48 -5.05 10.81
N ALA A 23 -9.52 -4.17 11.80
CA ALA A 23 -10.66 -3.29 12.01
C ALA A 23 -10.73 -2.21 10.91
N ALA A 24 -11.94 -1.86 10.52
CA ALA A 24 -12.16 -0.66 9.71
C ALA A 24 -11.72 0.57 10.52
N LEU A 25 -11.09 1.54 9.84
CA LEU A 25 -10.74 2.83 10.46
C LEU A 25 -12.01 3.49 11.00
N GLU A 26 -11.91 4.06 12.20
CA GLU A 26 -12.98 4.95 12.70
C GLU A 26 -13.02 6.23 11.86
N PRO A 27 -14.20 6.69 11.43
CA PRO A 27 -14.30 7.88 10.61
C PRO A 27 -13.65 9.10 11.28
N TYR A 28 -12.84 9.84 10.53
CA TYR A 28 -12.34 11.13 10.97
C TYR A 28 -13.48 12.16 10.90
N VAL A 29 -13.86 12.71 12.04
CA VAL A 29 -14.95 13.71 12.16
C VAL A 29 -14.46 15.14 12.26
N GLY A 30 -13.14 15.38 12.13
CA GLY A 30 -12.54 16.72 12.17
C GLY A 30 -12.61 17.44 10.82
N LYS A 31 -12.03 18.64 10.79
CA LYS A 31 -11.99 19.48 9.59
C LYS A 31 -11.14 18.82 8.49
N THR A 32 -11.69 18.73 7.29
CA THR A 32 -10.98 18.34 6.06
C THR A 32 -11.05 19.50 5.08
N GLU A 33 -9.91 19.88 4.49
CA GLU A 33 -9.82 20.93 3.47
C GLU A 33 -9.35 20.31 2.15
N TYR A 34 -9.75 20.95 1.04
CA TYR A 34 -9.45 20.48 -0.31
C TYR A 34 -8.70 21.58 -1.09
N TYR A 35 -7.89 21.17 -2.07
CA TYR A 35 -7.30 22.09 -3.02
C TYR A 35 -8.40 22.78 -3.84
N SER A 36 -8.29 24.10 -4.00
CA SER A 36 -9.30 24.92 -4.67
C SER A 36 -9.34 24.64 -6.18
N PRO A 37 -10.44 25.04 -6.88
CA PRO A 37 -10.52 24.93 -8.34
C PRO A 37 -9.45 25.73 -9.10
N ASN A 38 -8.88 26.78 -8.46
CA ASN A 38 -7.86 27.65 -9.07
C ASN A 38 -6.43 27.13 -8.88
N GLU A 39 -6.25 26.04 -8.15
CA GLU A 39 -4.97 25.37 -7.96
C GLU A 39 -4.59 24.58 -9.24
N ASP A 40 -3.37 24.05 -9.29
CA ASP A 40 -2.89 23.21 -10.39
C ASP A 40 -3.88 22.06 -10.70
N GLU A 41 -4.06 21.77 -11.99
CA GLU A 41 -5.04 20.78 -12.46
C GLU A 41 -4.84 19.38 -11.87
N ALA A 42 -3.58 19.02 -11.56
CA ALA A 42 -3.24 17.71 -11.00
C ALA A 42 -3.65 17.56 -9.53
N VAL A 43 -3.89 18.67 -8.83
CA VAL A 43 -4.18 18.65 -7.38
C VAL A 43 -5.59 19.15 -7.03
N ARG A 44 -6.23 19.95 -7.89
CA ARG A 44 -7.55 20.53 -7.59
C ARG A 44 -8.58 19.49 -7.17
N GLY A 45 -9.35 19.79 -6.12
CA GLY A 45 -10.37 18.90 -5.57
C GLY A 45 -9.82 17.74 -4.72
N LYS A 46 -8.50 17.57 -4.65
CA LYS A 46 -7.90 16.57 -3.75
C LYS A 46 -7.84 17.09 -2.32
N VAL A 47 -7.75 16.18 -1.35
CA VAL A 47 -7.62 16.53 0.06
C VAL A 47 -6.31 17.25 0.29
N LYS A 48 -6.37 18.45 0.89
CA LYS A 48 -5.22 19.30 1.23
C LYS A 48 -4.83 19.17 2.69
N TYR A 49 -5.82 19.20 3.58
CA TYR A 49 -5.62 19.03 5.01
C TYR A 49 -6.59 18.01 5.60
N ILE A 50 -6.08 17.18 6.50
CA ILE A 50 -6.87 16.36 7.41
C ILE A 50 -6.48 16.83 8.82
N GLY A 51 -7.33 17.64 9.44
CA GLY A 51 -6.97 18.36 10.65
C GLY A 51 -5.79 19.32 10.42
N ARG A 52 -4.65 19.03 11.06
CA ARG A 52 -3.41 19.82 10.90
C ARG A 52 -2.40 19.17 9.93
N MET A 53 -2.72 18.00 9.39
CA MET A 53 -1.83 17.26 8.53
C MET A 53 -2.00 17.74 7.09
N LEU A 54 -0.96 18.33 6.53
CA LEU A 54 -0.91 18.76 5.12
C LEU A 54 -0.61 17.55 4.23
N LEU A 55 -1.35 17.41 3.15
CA LEU A 55 -1.10 16.48 2.06
C LEU A 55 -0.68 17.26 0.83
N THR A 56 0.42 16.88 0.20
CA THR A 56 0.87 17.47 -1.07
C THR A 56 0.87 16.42 -2.16
N TYR A 57 0.78 16.88 -3.40
CA TYR A 57 0.76 16.02 -4.59
C TYR A 57 1.73 16.56 -5.63
N TYR A 58 2.21 15.70 -6.51
CA TYR A 58 2.99 16.13 -7.65
C TYR A 58 2.14 16.97 -8.59
N ALA A 59 2.63 18.16 -8.92
CA ALA A 59 1.95 19.11 -9.79
C ALA A 59 2.07 18.71 -11.27
N SER A 60 1.26 19.36 -12.13
CA SER A 60 1.23 19.06 -13.57
C SER A 60 2.53 19.41 -14.32
N TYR A 61 3.31 20.35 -13.78
CA TYR A 61 4.60 20.79 -14.35
C TYR A 61 5.81 19.97 -13.85
N GLU A 62 5.60 19.04 -12.92
CA GLU A 62 6.65 18.13 -12.45
C GLU A 62 6.78 16.94 -13.44
N ASN A 63 7.07 15.76 -12.99
CA ASN A 63 7.18 14.59 -13.85
C ASN A 63 5.78 14.06 -14.25
N GLU A 64 5.51 13.91 -15.56
CA GLU A 64 4.21 13.46 -16.08
C GLU A 64 3.76 12.11 -15.49
N SER A 65 4.70 11.18 -15.29
CA SER A 65 4.36 9.85 -14.70
C SER A 65 4.00 9.93 -13.20
N LEU A 66 4.27 11.06 -12.55
CA LEU A 66 3.96 11.33 -11.13
C LEU A 66 2.76 12.26 -10.96
N LYS A 67 2.34 12.95 -12.01
CA LYS A 67 1.26 13.95 -12.00
C LYS A 67 0.08 13.51 -11.16
N GLY A 68 -0.26 14.30 -10.15
CA GLY A 68 -1.39 14.07 -9.25
C GLY A 68 -1.23 12.94 -8.24
N LYS A 69 -0.07 12.25 -8.19
CA LYS A 69 0.21 11.28 -7.13
C LYS A 69 0.52 12.00 -5.82
N LEU A 70 0.27 11.34 -4.70
CA LEU A 70 0.57 11.86 -3.37
C LEU A 70 2.08 12.03 -3.20
N LYS A 71 2.54 13.23 -2.86
CA LYS A 71 3.96 13.58 -2.69
C LYS A 71 4.40 13.55 -1.23
N SER A 72 3.53 14.05 -0.33
CA SER A 72 3.80 13.96 1.11
C SER A 72 2.53 13.87 1.94
N ILE A 73 2.66 13.32 3.14
CA ILE A 73 1.68 13.35 4.22
C ILE A 73 2.40 13.93 5.44
N GLY A 74 2.14 15.20 5.76
CA GLY A 74 2.91 15.92 6.76
C GLY A 74 4.41 15.92 6.39
N SER A 75 5.25 15.40 7.26
CA SER A 75 6.70 15.27 7.05
C SER A 75 7.12 13.99 6.32
N ILE A 76 6.19 13.10 6.00
CA ILE A 76 6.48 11.82 5.35
C ILE A 76 6.39 12.01 3.83
N ASN A 77 7.53 11.92 3.13
CA ASN A 77 7.59 11.97 1.68
C ASN A 77 7.33 10.60 1.05
N LEU A 78 6.73 10.59 -0.13
CA LEU A 78 6.50 9.41 -0.94
C LEU A 78 7.20 9.57 -2.29
N ASP A 79 7.95 8.55 -2.70
CA ASP A 79 8.54 8.45 -4.02
C ASP A 79 7.95 7.26 -4.79
N TYR A 80 8.09 7.28 -6.11
CA TYR A 80 7.53 6.29 -7.02
C TYR A 80 8.54 5.81 -8.04
N TYR A 81 8.39 4.57 -8.47
CA TYR A 81 9.07 4.08 -9.66
C TYR A 81 8.55 4.80 -10.90
N LEU A 82 9.44 5.16 -11.79
CA LEU A 82 9.11 5.93 -12.99
C LEU A 82 8.77 5.01 -14.18
N SER A 83 8.34 5.61 -15.28
CA SER A 83 7.90 4.87 -16.47
C SER A 83 9.00 4.05 -17.16
N PHE A 84 10.28 4.39 -16.92
CA PHE A 84 11.42 3.65 -17.46
C PHE A 84 11.92 2.52 -16.54
N ASP A 85 11.36 2.40 -15.33
CA ASP A 85 11.62 1.26 -14.44
C ASP A 85 10.89 0.00 -14.98
N ASP A 86 11.05 -1.13 -14.30
CA ASP A 86 10.41 -2.38 -14.69
C ASP A 86 8.88 -2.22 -14.77
N ASN A 87 8.30 -2.67 -15.89
CA ASN A 87 6.88 -2.53 -16.21
C ASN A 87 5.93 -3.20 -15.20
N ALA A 88 6.41 -4.20 -14.45
CA ALA A 88 5.62 -4.86 -13.41
C ALA A 88 5.31 -3.94 -12.23
N PHE A 89 6.13 -2.90 -12.01
CA PHE A 89 5.95 -1.99 -10.87
C PHE A 89 6.13 -0.50 -11.20
N ALA A 90 6.30 -0.15 -12.47
CA ALA A 90 6.31 1.26 -12.89
C ALA A 90 5.09 2.00 -12.35
N GLY A 91 5.30 3.18 -11.76
CA GLY A 91 4.26 3.98 -11.13
C GLY A 91 3.82 3.53 -9.73
N ASN A 92 4.35 2.43 -9.19
CA ASN A 92 4.12 2.03 -7.80
C ASN A 92 5.01 2.83 -6.84
N ILE A 93 4.63 2.83 -5.56
CA ILE A 93 5.43 3.47 -4.49
C ILE A 93 6.81 2.83 -4.41
N LYS A 94 7.86 3.68 -4.36
CA LYS A 94 9.28 3.32 -4.20
C LYS A 94 9.78 3.56 -2.79
N SER A 95 9.25 4.60 -2.11
CA SER A 95 9.56 4.83 -0.71
C SER A 95 8.42 5.51 0.05
N ILE A 96 8.36 5.30 1.36
CA ILE A 96 7.47 5.97 2.32
C ILE A 96 8.37 6.47 3.45
N GLY A 97 8.66 7.77 3.46
CA GLY A 97 9.68 8.35 4.35
C GLY A 97 11.02 7.67 4.13
N SER A 98 11.62 7.13 5.19
CA SER A 98 12.88 6.39 5.14
C SER A 98 12.75 4.92 4.72
N ASN A 99 11.53 4.40 4.63
CA ASN A 99 11.30 2.99 4.27
C ASN A 99 11.26 2.82 2.75
N GLN A 100 12.21 2.07 2.21
CA GLN A 100 12.15 1.62 0.82
C GLN A 100 11.05 0.59 0.62
N VAL A 101 10.39 0.65 -0.53
CA VAL A 101 9.35 -0.30 -0.96
C VAL A 101 9.82 -0.94 -2.25
N THR A 102 9.92 -2.26 -2.28
CA THR A 102 10.31 -3.00 -3.49
C THR A 102 9.20 -3.95 -3.94
N TRP A 103 9.24 -4.32 -5.21
CA TRP A 103 8.24 -5.13 -5.88
C TRP A 103 8.91 -6.27 -6.62
N TYR A 104 8.20 -7.36 -6.83
CA TYR A 104 8.67 -8.45 -7.66
C TYR A 104 8.70 -8.01 -9.14
N ALA A 105 9.83 -8.23 -9.79
CA ALA A 105 10.08 -7.77 -11.15
C ALA A 105 9.36 -8.63 -12.21
N SER A 106 9.32 -8.11 -13.45
CA SER A 106 8.64 -8.75 -14.58
C SER A 106 9.23 -10.10 -14.96
N TYR A 107 10.54 -10.31 -14.72
CA TYR A 107 11.24 -11.57 -15.00
C TYR A 107 11.09 -12.62 -13.89
N GLU A 108 10.49 -12.28 -12.75
CA GLU A 108 10.26 -13.23 -11.67
C GLU A 108 9.03 -14.12 -11.94
N ASN A 109 8.74 -15.05 -11.06
CA ASN A 109 7.64 -16.00 -11.22
C ASN A 109 6.31 -15.28 -11.46
N GLU A 110 5.51 -15.73 -12.42
CA GLU A 110 4.24 -15.12 -12.81
C GLU A 110 3.23 -14.92 -11.64
N ALA A 111 3.25 -15.83 -10.66
CA ALA A 111 2.36 -15.75 -9.51
C ALA A 111 2.70 -14.61 -8.55
N VAL A 112 3.91 -14.03 -8.65
CA VAL A 112 4.38 -12.98 -7.72
C VAL A 112 4.67 -11.66 -8.42
N ARG A 113 4.86 -11.65 -9.72
CA ARG A 113 5.18 -10.50 -10.57
C ARG A 113 4.32 -9.27 -10.25
N GLY A 114 4.96 -8.12 -10.02
CA GLY A 114 4.28 -6.87 -9.69
C GLY A 114 3.65 -6.81 -8.29
N LYS A 115 3.87 -7.82 -7.45
CA LYS A 115 3.45 -7.82 -6.04
C LYS A 115 4.51 -7.17 -5.16
N LEU A 116 4.08 -6.73 -4.00
CA LEU A 116 4.93 -6.12 -2.98
C LEU A 116 5.97 -7.13 -2.48
N LYS A 117 7.27 -6.75 -2.49
CA LYS A 117 8.39 -7.62 -2.09
C LYS A 117 8.96 -7.25 -0.74
N THR A 118 9.19 -5.96 -0.50
CA THR A 118 9.64 -5.49 0.81
C THR A 118 9.02 -4.15 1.18
N VAL A 119 8.88 -3.87 2.47
CA VAL A 119 8.63 -2.54 3.03
C VAL A 119 9.65 -2.33 4.14
N GLY A 120 10.63 -1.44 3.92
CA GLY A 120 11.80 -1.31 4.78
C GLY A 120 12.51 -2.65 4.92
N LEU A 121 12.66 -3.13 6.15
CA LEU A 121 13.29 -4.40 6.47
C LEU A 121 12.32 -5.60 6.44
N THR A 122 11.01 -5.36 6.24
CA THR A 122 10.00 -6.41 6.25
C THR A 122 9.87 -7.03 4.85
N ALA A 123 10.25 -8.29 4.71
CA ALA A 123 10.08 -9.07 3.48
C ALA A 123 8.68 -9.67 3.40
N ILE A 124 8.10 -9.69 2.20
CA ILE A 124 6.82 -10.32 1.90
C ILE A 124 7.07 -11.40 0.85
N THR A 125 6.62 -12.61 1.15
CA THR A 125 6.70 -13.73 0.21
C THR A 125 5.31 -14.24 -0.16
N TYR A 126 5.24 -14.95 -1.27
CA TYR A 126 3.98 -15.49 -1.80
C TYR A 126 4.13 -16.96 -2.18
N TYR A 127 3.02 -17.66 -2.19
CA TYR A 127 2.96 -19.02 -2.74
C TYR A 127 3.17 -18.99 -4.25
N GLY A 128 4.05 -19.84 -4.75
CA GLY A 128 4.45 -19.88 -6.15
C GLY A 128 3.39 -20.46 -7.10
N ALA A 129 3.70 -20.46 -8.38
CA ALA A 129 2.81 -20.94 -9.44
C ALA A 129 2.50 -22.44 -9.35
N PHE A 130 3.42 -23.23 -8.80
CA PHE A 130 3.29 -24.71 -8.66
C PHE A 130 2.61 -25.15 -7.36
N GLU A 131 2.24 -24.21 -6.50
CA GLU A 131 1.52 -24.49 -5.26
C GLU A 131 0.04 -24.78 -5.54
N ASP A 132 -0.71 -25.22 -4.52
CA ASP A 132 -2.14 -25.52 -4.63
C ASP A 132 -2.91 -24.30 -5.18
N LYS A 133 -3.79 -24.56 -6.15
CA LYS A 133 -4.59 -23.55 -6.84
C LYS A 133 -5.41 -22.63 -5.90
N ALA A 134 -5.77 -23.12 -4.72
CA ALA A 134 -6.56 -22.38 -3.75
C ALA A 134 -5.78 -21.21 -3.12
N TYR A 135 -4.46 -21.32 -3.03
CA TYR A 135 -3.62 -20.27 -2.41
C TYR A 135 -2.43 -19.83 -3.27
N ARG A 136 -2.30 -20.32 -4.49
CA ARG A 136 -1.31 -19.83 -5.47
C ARG A 136 -1.34 -18.31 -5.57
N GLY A 137 -0.18 -17.69 -5.44
CA GLY A 137 -0.04 -16.24 -5.50
C GLY A 137 -0.57 -15.48 -4.27
N LYS A 138 -1.12 -16.15 -3.26
CA LYS A 138 -1.47 -15.52 -1.99
C LYS A 138 -0.24 -15.29 -1.13
N THR A 139 -0.31 -14.35 -0.19
CA THR A 139 0.79 -14.04 0.72
C THR A 139 1.16 -15.27 1.54
N LYS A 140 2.46 -15.62 1.55
CA LYS A 140 3.02 -16.76 2.31
C LYS A 140 3.60 -16.30 3.64
N SER A 141 4.33 -15.17 3.63
CA SER A 141 4.85 -14.60 4.86
C SER A 141 4.93 -13.07 4.80
N ILE A 142 4.89 -12.44 5.96
CA ILE A 142 5.16 -11.02 6.18
C ILE A 142 6.16 -10.95 7.34
N GLY A 143 7.44 -10.67 7.02
CA GLY A 143 8.53 -10.79 7.98
C GLY A 143 8.59 -12.22 8.55
N ALA A 144 8.56 -12.34 9.86
CA ALA A 144 8.55 -13.62 10.57
C ALA A 144 7.17 -14.31 10.61
N ASN A 145 6.09 -13.60 10.26
CA ASN A 145 4.73 -14.14 10.33
C ASN A 145 4.41 -14.95 9.07
N THR A 146 4.10 -16.22 9.23
CA THR A 146 3.67 -17.11 8.15
C THR A 146 2.16 -17.18 8.08
N LEU A 147 1.62 -17.10 6.86
CA LEU A 147 0.21 -17.29 6.58
C LEU A 147 0.00 -18.65 5.95
N THR A 148 -1.01 -19.38 6.42
CA THR A 148 -1.44 -20.62 5.81
C THR A 148 -2.89 -20.52 5.35
N TYR A 149 -3.26 -21.34 4.38
CA TYR A 149 -4.59 -21.34 3.76
C TYR A 149 -5.12 -22.76 3.68
N TYR A 150 -6.42 -22.89 3.64
CA TYR A 150 -7.08 -24.15 3.35
C TYR A 150 -6.82 -24.55 1.89
N SER A 151 -6.45 -25.80 1.66
CA SER A 151 -6.16 -26.35 0.34
C SER A 151 -7.42 -26.47 -0.52
N SER A 152 -7.23 -26.75 -1.80
CA SER A 152 -8.36 -26.95 -2.74
C SER A 152 -9.25 -28.14 -2.41
N PHE A 153 -8.80 -29.04 -1.54
CA PHE A 153 -9.55 -30.24 -1.10
C PHE A 153 -10.28 -30.05 0.24
N GLU A 154 -10.05 -28.92 0.92
CA GLU A 154 -10.69 -28.61 2.20
C GLU A 154 -11.94 -27.74 2.03
N GLN A 155 -12.87 -27.83 2.99
CA GLN A 155 -14.18 -27.15 2.96
C GLN A 155 -14.08 -25.63 2.78
N TYR A 156 -13.08 -24.97 3.39
CA TYR A 156 -12.86 -23.52 3.31
C TYR A 156 -11.76 -23.15 2.32
N SER A 157 -11.67 -23.89 1.21
CA SER A 157 -10.66 -23.73 0.18
C SER A 157 -10.27 -22.28 -0.10
N GLY A 158 -8.99 -21.97 0.08
CA GLY A 158 -8.43 -20.66 -0.16
C GLY A 158 -8.67 -19.61 0.94
N ALA A 159 -9.45 -19.91 1.98
CA ALA A 159 -9.55 -19.05 3.15
C ALA A 159 -8.27 -19.11 3.99
N VAL A 160 -7.98 -18.05 4.76
CA VAL A 160 -6.85 -18.05 5.70
C VAL A 160 -7.11 -19.06 6.81
N LYS A 161 -6.15 -19.94 7.04
CA LYS A 161 -6.16 -20.93 8.11
C LYS A 161 -5.44 -20.42 9.36
N SER A 162 -4.33 -19.70 9.17
CA SER A 162 -3.59 -19.04 10.25
C SER A 162 -2.74 -17.87 9.71
N GLY A 163 -2.35 -16.94 10.59
CA GLY A 163 -1.52 -15.78 10.29
C GLY A 163 -2.30 -14.48 10.15
N SER A 164 -1.58 -13.36 9.98
CA SER A 164 -2.12 -11.99 9.86
C SER A 164 -1.52 -11.25 8.67
N HIS A 165 -2.32 -10.42 8.00
CA HIS A 165 -2.02 -9.72 6.74
C HIS A 165 -1.59 -8.26 6.92
N VAL A 166 -0.92 -7.87 8.00
CA VAL A 166 -0.68 -6.44 8.25
C VAL A 166 0.77 -6.03 8.05
N ILE A 167 0.97 -4.94 7.32
CA ILE A 167 2.22 -4.20 7.18
C ILE A 167 1.94 -2.76 7.58
N ASN A 168 2.80 -2.17 8.41
CA ASN A 168 2.76 -0.78 8.77
C ASN A 168 4.10 -0.12 8.42
N ALA A 169 4.06 0.98 7.68
CA ALA A 169 5.22 1.80 7.37
C ALA A 169 4.92 3.25 7.76
N ASN A 170 5.55 3.74 8.82
CA ASN A 170 5.37 5.12 9.32
C ASN A 170 3.90 5.50 9.58
N GLY A 171 3.08 4.58 10.10
CA GLY A 171 1.65 4.80 10.34
C GLY A 171 0.76 4.71 9.08
N ILE A 172 1.31 4.35 7.93
CA ILE A 172 0.56 4.08 6.70
C ILE A 172 0.39 2.57 6.56
N LYS A 173 -0.85 2.11 6.44
CA LYS A 173 -1.24 0.69 6.31
C LYS A 173 -1.68 0.35 4.90
#